data_a526951b2f49d1723a5f0edf862f9bbc
#
_entry.id   a526951b2f49d1723a5f0edf862f9bbc
#
_cell.length_a   1.000
_cell.length_b   1.000
_cell.length_c   1.000
_cell.angle_alpha   90.00
_cell.angle_beta   90.00
_cell.angle_gamma   90.00
#
_symmetry.space_group_name_H-M   'P 1'
#
loop_
_entity.id
_entity.type
_entity.pdbx_description
1 polymer ?
#
loop_
_entity_poly.entity_id
_entity_poly.type
_entity_poly.pdbx_seq_one_letter_code
_entity_poly.pdbx_strand_id
1 'polypeptide(L)'
;MIRNEGKFVKSKNMNVQILHNQNLENSIGIGYTASKKIGNAVKRNKAKRIMRELARKILINGKINSYYVLIAKSSILEEKFEKLLLELKEKAND
;
A
#
# COMPACT_ATOMS: atom_id res chain seq x y z
N MET A 1 -3.23 19.99 -10.72
CA MET A 1 -3.95 19.23 -9.99
C MET A 1 -4.07 17.84 -10.46
N ILE A 2 -4.03 16.92 -9.66
CA ILE A 2 -4.06 15.65 -10.01
C ILE A 2 -5.37 15.25 -10.28
N ARG A 3 -5.67 14.77 -11.26
CA ARG A 3 -6.88 14.56 -11.56
C ARG A 3 -7.18 13.24 -11.35
N ASN A 4 -7.65 12.56 -11.79
CA ASN A 4 -8.14 11.30 -11.67
C ASN A 4 -7.40 10.28 -12.39
N GLU A 5 -6.10 10.50 -12.40
CA GLU A 5 -5.29 9.55 -13.05
C GLU A 5 -5.03 8.40 -12.14
N GLY A 6 -5.43 8.47 -10.90
CA GLY A 6 -5.20 7.42 -9.94
C GLY A 6 -6.29 6.38 -9.91
N LYS A 7 -6.00 5.26 -9.31
CA LYS A 7 -6.94 4.20 -9.12
C LYS A 7 -6.98 3.88 -7.64
N PHE A 8 -8.16 3.75 -7.09
CA PHE A 8 -8.32 3.45 -5.67
C PHE A 8 -8.96 2.08 -5.55
N VAL A 9 -8.25 1.16 -4.92
CA VAL A 9 -8.71 -0.21 -4.77
C VAL A 9 -8.95 -0.50 -3.30
N LYS A 10 -10.17 -0.85 -2.95
CA LYS A 10 -10.50 -1.18 -1.57
C LYS A 10 -10.25 -2.66 -1.35
N SER A 11 -9.75 -3.02 -0.19
CA SER A 11 -9.51 -4.39 0.14
C SER A 11 -9.81 -4.67 1.59
N LYS A 12 -9.69 -5.90 2.01
CA LYS A 12 -10.08 -6.32 3.35
C LYS A 12 -9.20 -5.73 4.43
N ASN A 13 -7.89 -5.80 4.25
CA ASN A 13 -6.94 -5.37 5.28
C ASN A 13 -6.23 -4.07 4.98
N MET A 14 -6.36 -3.57 3.78
CA MET A 14 -5.73 -2.33 3.39
C MET A 14 -6.35 -1.83 2.10
N ASN A 15 -6.30 -0.54 1.88
CA ASN A 15 -6.71 0.01 0.60
C ASN A 15 -5.44 0.40 -0.15
N VAL A 16 -5.50 0.35 -1.46
CA VAL A 16 -4.34 0.67 -2.28
C VAL A 16 -4.74 1.78 -3.25
N GLN A 17 -3.96 2.84 -3.28
CA GLN A 17 -4.18 3.90 -4.25
C GLN A 17 -2.99 3.92 -5.19
N ILE A 18 -3.24 3.93 -6.47
CA ILE A 18 -2.19 3.87 -7.47
C ILE A 18 -2.30 5.10 -8.34
N LEU A 19 -1.21 5.87 -8.40
CA LEU A 19 -1.15 7.06 -9.23
C LEU A 19 -0.13 6.80 -10.32
N HIS A 20 -0.58 6.85 -11.57
CA HIS A 20 0.32 6.62 -12.69
C HIS A 20 0.84 7.93 -13.27
N ASN A 21 1.81 7.80 -14.12
CA ASN A 21 2.37 8.96 -14.84
C ASN A 21 2.93 10.03 -13.94
N GLN A 22 3.47 9.62 -12.80
CA GLN A 22 4.15 10.56 -11.92
C GLN A 22 5.58 10.68 -12.37
N ASN A 23 6.15 11.86 -12.29
CA ASN A 23 7.53 12.07 -12.74
C ASN A 23 8.49 11.62 -11.66
N LEU A 24 8.76 10.34 -11.59
CA LEU A 24 9.60 9.75 -10.56
C LEU A 24 10.94 9.24 -11.09
N GLU A 25 11.35 9.75 -12.24
CA GLU A 25 12.63 9.41 -12.85
C GLU A 25 12.80 7.90 -13.00
N ASN A 26 11.75 7.27 -13.52
CA ASN A 26 11.75 5.84 -13.78
C ASN A 26 11.91 4.99 -12.54
N SER A 27 11.41 5.49 -11.44
CA SER A 27 11.39 4.71 -10.21
C SER A 27 9.96 4.56 -9.73
N ILE A 28 9.77 3.86 -8.61
CA ILE A 28 8.46 3.63 -8.04
C ILE A 28 8.41 4.32 -6.69
N GLY A 29 7.36 5.12 -6.49
CA GLY A 29 7.16 5.77 -5.21
C GLY A 29 6.19 4.97 -4.37
N ILE A 30 6.41 4.88 -3.07
CA ILE A 30 5.55 4.14 -2.18
C ILE A 30 5.31 4.93 -0.90
N GLY A 31 4.05 5.11 -0.56
CA GLY A 31 3.68 5.76 0.68
C GLY A 31 2.88 4.82 1.57
N TYR A 32 2.98 5.01 2.88
CA TYR A 32 2.27 4.17 3.83
C TYR A 32 1.46 5.06 4.77
N THR A 33 0.23 4.70 5.03
CA THR A 33 -0.64 5.45 5.93
C THR A 33 -1.23 4.52 6.98
N ALA A 34 -1.07 4.88 8.24
CA ALA A 34 -1.67 4.16 9.33
C ALA A 34 -2.30 5.20 10.25
N SER A 35 -3.62 5.31 10.21
CA SER A 35 -4.33 6.34 10.95
C SER A 35 -4.49 5.98 12.41
N LYS A 36 -5.04 6.92 13.18
CA LYS A 36 -5.29 6.68 14.59
C LYS A 36 -6.29 5.56 14.81
N LYS A 37 -7.07 5.22 13.80
CA LYS A 37 -8.02 4.12 13.91
C LYS A 37 -7.33 2.78 14.10
N ILE A 38 -6.06 2.67 13.71
CA ILE A 38 -5.30 1.44 13.90
C ILE A 38 -5.05 1.21 15.39
N GLY A 39 -4.81 2.29 16.13
CA GLY A 39 -4.54 2.17 17.55
C GLY A 39 -3.43 3.14 17.96
N ASN A 40 -2.70 2.77 19.01
CA ASN A 40 -1.64 3.63 19.52
C ASN A 40 -0.42 3.62 18.61
N ALA A 41 0.61 4.37 18.99
CA ALA A 41 1.79 4.51 18.16
C ALA A 41 2.49 3.17 17.87
N VAL A 42 2.50 2.29 18.85
CA VAL A 42 3.14 0.98 18.68
C VAL A 42 2.42 0.18 17.59
N LYS A 43 1.09 0.18 17.63
CA LYS A 43 0.30 -0.55 16.64
C LYS A 43 0.43 0.09 15.26
N ARG A 44 0.44 1.42 15.20
CA ARG A 44 0.60 2.09 13.91
C ARG A 44 1.97 1.81 13.30
N ASN A 45 3.01 1.78 14.13
CA ASN A 45 4.35 1.48 13.63
C ASN A 45 4.43 0.05 13.13
N LYS A 46 3.73 -0.87 13.81
CA LYS A 46 3.69 -2.26 13.36
C LYS A 46 3.01 -2.36 12.01
N ALA A 47 1.90 -1.64 11.82
CA ALA A 47 1.19 -1.65 10.56
C ALA A 47 2.07 -1.11 9.44
N LYS A 48 2.81 -0.04 9.71
CA LYS A 48 3.70 0.52 8.70
C LYS A 48 4.82 -0.44 8.36
N ARG A 49 5.33 -1.18 9.34
CA ARG A 49 6.38 -2.16 9.10
C ARG A 49 5.85 -3.27 8.21
N ILE A 50 4.63 -3.74 8.49
CA ILE A 50 4.01 -4.78 7.68
C ILE A 50 3.85 -4.29 6.25
N MET A 51 3.34 -3.08 6.06
CA MET A 51 3.15 -2.54 4.73
C MET A 51 4.47 -2.38 3.99
N ARG A 52 5.53 -1.98 4.71
CA ARG A 52 6.85 -1.82 4.10
C ARG A 52 7.38 -3.15 3.59
N GLU A 53 7.19 -4.23 4.38
CA GLU A 53 7.63 -5.55 3.95
C GLU A 53 6.82 -6.04 2.76
N LEU A 54 5.52 -5.80 2.79
CA LEU A 54 4.65 -6.19 1.68
C LEU A 54 5.08 -5.47 0.40
N ALA A 55 5.33 -4.17 0.51
CA ALA A 55 5.71 -3.38 -0.65
C ALA A 55 7.04 -3.85 -1.22
N ARG A 56 7.99 -4.18 -0.33
CA ARG A 56 9.29 -4.63 -0.79
C ARG A 56 9.17 -5.92 -1.61
N LYS A 57 8.25 -6.80 -1.23
CA LYS A 57 8.12 -8.08 -1.93
C LYS A 57 7.24 -7.99 -3.18
N ILE A 58 6.26 -7.10 -3.16
CA ILE A 58 5.27 -7.05 -4.24
C ILE A 58 5.47 -5.85 -5.16
N LEU A 59 5.59 -4.66 -4.58
CA LEU A 59 5.56 -3.45 -5.40
C LEU A 59 6.87 -3.09 -6.06
N ILE A 60 7.94 -3.76 -5.65
CA ILE A 60 9.24 -3.48 -6.26
C ILE A 60 9.22 -3.80 -7.75
N ASN A 61 8.30 -4.68 -8.17
CA ASN A 61 8.17 -5.02 -9.57
C ASN A 61 6.99 -4.30 -10.22
N GLY A 62 6.52 -3.23 -9.60
CA GLY A 62 5.40 -2.47 -10.15
C GLY A 62 5.82 -1.62 -11.33
N LYS A 63 4.89 -0.85 -11.84
CA LYS A 63 5.17 -0.01 -12.99
C LYS A 63 5.98 1.22 -12.58
N ILE A 64 7.02 1.52 -13.34
CA ILE A 64 7.84 2.70 -13.05
C ILE A 64 6.99 3.95 -13.24
N ASN A 65 7.39 5.01 -12.59
CA ASN A 65 6.69 6.30 -12.60
C ASN A 65 5.27 6.19 -12.05
N SER A 66 5.03 5.19 -11.20
CA SER A 66 3.77 5.04 -10.49
C SER A 66 4.03 5.25 -9.01
N TYR A 67 3.05 5.82 -8.33
CA TYR A 67 3.15 6.04 -6.90
C TYR A 67 2.05 5.21 -6.23
N TYR A 68 2.44 4.33 -5.33
CA TYR A 68 1.51 3.46 -4.63
C TYR A 68 1.36 3.95 -3.19
N VAL A 69 0.12 4.08 -2.73
CA VAL A 69 -0.14 4.45 -1.36
C VAL A 69 -0.90 3.31 -0.72
N LEU A 70 -0.34 2.75 0.34
CA LEU A 70 -0.99 1.68 1.09
C LEU A 70 -1.61 2.28 2.34
N ILE A 71 -2.91 2.06 2.52
CA ILE A 71 -3.64 2.62 3.64
C ILE A 71 -4.12 1.47 4.50
N ALA A 72 -3.53 1.32 5.67
CA ALA A 72 -3.82 0.17 6.52
C ALA A 72 -5.17 0.27 7.20
N LYS A 73 -5.82 -0.88 7.34
CA LYS A 73 -7.00 -1.01 8.16
C LYS A 73 -6.57 -1.76 9.42
N SER A 74 -7.34 -1.64 10.50
CA SER A 74 -6.96 -2.26 11.76
C SER A 74 -6.77 -3.77 11.64
N SER A 75 -7.49 -4.42 10.75
CA SER A 75 -7.37 -5.86 10.58
C SER A 75 -6.01 -6.30 10.04
N ILE A 76 -5.21 -5.37 9.52
CA ILE A 76 -3.90 -5.74 9.00
C ILE A 76 -3.00 -6.30 10.10
N LEU A 77 -3.26 -5.92 11.34
CA LEU A 77 -2.43 -6.37 12.46
C LEU A 77 -2.70 -7.82 12.85
N GLU A 78 -3.84 -8.34 12.44
CA GLU A 78 -4.24 -9.68 12.82
C GLU A 78 -4.24 -10.68 11.70
N GLU A 79 -4.02 -10.25 10.49
CA GLU A 79 -4.03 -11.16 9.36
C GLU A 79 -2.65 -11.78 9.18
N LYS A 80 -2.61 -12.98 8.62
CA LYS A 80 -1.34 -13.65 8.35
C LYS A 80 -0.62 -12.96 7.22
N PHE A 81 0.70 -12.86 7.34
CA PHE A 81 1.50 -12.16 6.35
C PHE A 81 1.32 -12.74 4.95
N GLU A 82 1.22 -14.06 4.85
CA GLU A 82 1.04 -14.71 3.55
C GLU A 82 -0.25 -14.29 2.88
N LYS A 83 -1.31 -14.12 3.66
CA LYS A 83 -2.58 -13.68 3.09
C LYS A 83 -2.51 -12.22 2.68
N LEU A 84 -1.75 -11.41 3.42
CA LEU A 84 -1.57 -10.03 3.06
C LEU A 84 -0.79 -9.91 1.76
N LEU A 85 0.19 -10.76 1.55
CA LEU A 85 0.96 -10.77 0.31
C LEU A 85 0.05 -11.06 -0.89
N LEU A 86 -0.80 -12.06 -0.77
CA LEU A 86 -1.71 -12.41 -1.85
C LEU A 86 -2.70 -11.28 -2.10
N GLU A 87 -3.18 -10.66 -1.04
CA GLU A 87 -4.13 -9.58 -1.15
C GLU A 87 -3.53 -8.39 -1.89
N LEU A 88 -2.32 -7.99 -1.52
CA LEU A 88 -1.68 -6.86 -2.16
C LEU A 88 -1.32 -7.19 -3.61
N LYS A 89 -0.82 -8.38 -3.86
CA LYS A 89 -0.46 -8.79 -5.21
C LYS A 89 -1.67 -8.72 -6.13
N GLU A 90 -2.81 -9.20 -5.64
CA GLU A 90 -4.01 -9.20 -6.43
C GLU A 90 -4.51 -7.78 -6.68
N LYS A 91 -4.51 -6.94 -5.64
CA LYS A 91 -5.05 -5.59 -5.77
C LYS A 91 -4.12 -4.65 -6.52
N ALA A 92 -2.81 -4.84 -6.40
CA ALA A 92 -1.87 -3.97 -7.08
C ALA A 92 -1.75 -4.28 -8.57
N ASN A 93 -2.18 -5.46 -8.98
CA ASN A 93 -2.13 -5.82 -10.39
C ASN A 93 -3.32 -5.34 -11.19
N ASP A 94 -4.26 -4.71 -10.53
CA ASP A 94 -5.38 -4.13 -11.25
C ASP A 94 -4.97 -2.82 -11.92
#